data_bbe15ee54e5d7c2a9ff73a86f20c174d
#
_entry.id   bbe15ee54e5d7c2a9ff73a86f20c174d
#
_cell.length_a   1.000
_cell.length_b   1.000
_cell.length_c   1.000
_cell.angle_alpha   90.00
_cell.angle_beta   90.00
_cell.angle_gamma   90.00
#
_symmetry.space_group_name_H-M   'P 1'
#
loop_
_entity.id
_entity.type
_entity.pdbx_description
1 polymer ?
#
loop_
_entity_poly.entity_id
_entity_poly.type
_entity_poly.pdbx_seq_one_letter_code
_entity_poly.pdbx_strand_id
1 'polypeptide(L)'
;MNLCLDARRGTRRPNTVFGYIPNTAEAAYYGMLQGFNEYLNQQKAEDIERLGANVTHEKLHEILSRRIRAEKVAWKDIKMRTFIAEGNSRNDLAAHVYDITYGSVRPGVDNLVVIDDSIVRGTTLRESIIRIMDRLHPRRIVVVSSSPQVRYPDYYGIDMAHMEEFIAFRAAIELHKERGIEARLDVIYQRCKAQLNLPKEQVVNYVRDVYEPFTSEDISEKMAEMLRPEGVTTEIHIVYQSIEGLHKACPHSPGDWYFSGHYPTPGGNKRVNEAFVNFYENSYKTK
;
A
#
# COMPACT_ATOMS: atom_id res chain seq x y z
N MET A 1 -3.67 -4.22 10.90
CA MET A 1 -2.94 -5.01 11.92
C MET A 1 -3.66 -6.30 12.33
N ASN A 2 -5.00 -6.37 12.34
CA ASN A 2 -5.72 -7.61 12.68
C ASN A 2 -5.66 -8.72 11.61
N LEU A 3 -5.46 -8.42 10.34
CA LEU A 3 -5.35 -9.39 9.23
C LEU A 3 -4.07 -10.24 9.28
N CYS A 4 -3.00 -9.75 9.89
CA CYS A 4 -1.74 -10.50 10.06
C CYS A 4 -1.75 -11.40 11.31
N LEU A 5 -2.76 -11.30 12.18
CA LEU A 5 -2.76 -11.88 13.51
C LEU A 5 -3.59 -13.17 13.68
N ASP A 6 -4.04 -13.79 12.58
CA ASP A 6 -4.62 -15.17 12.64
C ASP A 6 -3.59 -16.25 13.06
N ALA A 7 -2.36 -15.84 13.35
CA ALA A 7 -1.37 -16.66 14.04
C ALA A 7 -1.76 -17.03 15.49
N ARG A 8 -2.87 -16.51 16.02
CA ARG A 8 -3.31 -16.73 17.42
C ARG A 8 -3.93 -18.09 17.72
N ARG A 9 -4.24 -18.91 16.72
CA ARG A 9 -4.84 -20.23 16.95
C ARG A 9 -3.84 -21.34 16.67
N GLY A 10 -3.11 -21.74 17.68
CA GLY A 10 -2.62 -23.07 18.04
C GLY A 10 -2.16 -24.06 16.95
N THR A 11 -1.87 -23.65 15.72
CA THR A 11 -1.34 -24.54 14.71
C THR A 11 0.19 -24.53 14.73
N ARG A 12 0.79 -25.71 14.79
CA ARG A 12 2.26 -25.90 14.79
C ARG A 12 3.01 -25.22 13.64
N ARG A 13 2.30 -24.72 12.61
CA ARG A 13 2.85 -23.96 11.48
C ARG A 13 1.93 -22.78 11.19
N PRO A 14 2.42 -21.53 11.29
CA PRO A 14 1.62 -20.36 10.95
C PRO A 14 1.20 -20.43 9.46
N ASN A 15 -0.07 -20.09 9.18
CA ASN A 15 -0.64 -20.07 7.85
C ASN A 15 -0.38 -18.73 7.13
N THR A 16 0.72 -18.06 7.44
CA THR A 16 1.09 -16.80 6.82
C THR A 16 2.57 -16.83 6.45
N VAL A 17 2.86 -16.51 5.21
CA VAL A 17 4.20 -16.37 4.63
C VAL A 17 4.44 -14.89 4.39
N PHE A 18 5.57 -14.38 4.86
CA PHE A 18 6.00 -13.00 4.67
C PHE A 18 7.11 -12.95 3.62
N GLY A 19 6.95 -12.06 2.65
CA GLY A 19 7.92 -11.78 1.61
C GLY A 19 7.98 -10.28 1.30
N TYR A 20 8.76 -9.91 0.28
CA TYR A 20 8.84 -8.52 -0.19
C TYR A 20 8.91 -8.47 -1.71
N ILE A 21 8.58 -7.32 -2.26
CA ILE A 21 8.72 -7.02 -3.68
C ILE A 21 10.13 -6.45 -3.89
N PRO A 22 11.01 -7.18 -4.62
CA PRO A 22 12.37 -6.70 -4.86
C PRO A 22 12.39 -5.43 -5.72
N ASN A 23 13.33 -4.49 -5.51
CA ASN A 23 14.46 -4.58 -4.57
C ASN A 23 14.32 -3.55 -3.43
N THR A 24 13.57 -2.45 -3.63
CA THR A 24 13.53 -1.27 -2.75
C THR A 24 12.88 -1.56 -1.40
N ALA A 25 11.93 -2.50 -1.35
CA ALA A 25 11.22 -2.86 -0.12
C ALA A 25 12.04 -3.76 0.85
N GLU A 26 13.24 -4.18 0.51
CA GLU A 26 14.01 -5.14 1.31
C GLU A 26 14.31 -4.63 2.73
N ALA A 27 14.72 -3.37 2.86
CA ALA A 27 15.00 -2.78 4.18
C ALA A 27 13.74 -2.71 5.06
N ALA A 28 12.60 -2.30 4.48
CA ALA A 28 11.32 -2.26 5.16
C ALA A 28 10.85 -3.66 5.58
N TYR A 29 11.12 -4.68 4.76
CA TYR A 29 10.84 -6.07 5.07
C TYR A 29 11.58 -6.55 6.31
N TYR A 30 12.88 -6.30 6.43
CA TYR A 30 13.63 -6.68 7.62
C TYR A 30 13.15 -5.95 8.87
N GLY A 31 12.82 -4.66 8.77
CA GLY A 31 12.23 -3.92 9.88
C GLY A 31 10.87 -4.48 10.31
N MET A 32 10.02 -4.84 9.35
CA MET A 32 8.73 -5.51 9.63
C MET A 32 8.92 -6.86 10.33
N LEU A 33 9.87 -7.69 9.86
CA LEU A 33 10.17 -8.99 10.48
C LEU A 33 10.70 -8.83 11.90
N GLN A 34 11.55 -7.83 12.15
CA GLN A 34 12.03 -7.53 13.50
C GLN A 34 10.87 -7.19 14.42
N GLY A 35 10.00 -6.27 14.04
CA GLY A 35 8.84 -5.89 14.84
C GLY A 35 7.89 -7.07 15.11
N PHE A 36 7.66 -7.94 14.12
CA PHE A 36 6.86 -9.15 14.34
C PHE A 36 7.53 -10.16 15.26
N ASN A 37 8.86 -10.32 15.21
CA ASN A 37 9.60 -11.20 16.12
C ASN A 37 9.56 -10.67 17.56
N GLU A 38 9.69 -9.37 17.76
CA GLU A 38 9.55 -8.72 19.07
C GLU A 38 8.15 -8.95 19.65
N TYR A 39 7.11 -8.70 18.85
CA TYR A 39 5.74 -8.98 19.23
C TYR A 39 5.50 -10.47 19.55
N LEU A 40 6.02 -11.39 18.72
CA LEU A 40 5.90 -12.82 18.95
C LEU A 40 6.59 -13.25 20.26
N ASN A 41 7.76 -12.67 20.55
CA ASN A 41 8.49 -12.95 21.78
C ASN A 41 7.73 -12.45 23.02
N GLN A 42 7.11 -11.27 22.92
CA GLN A 42 6.20 -10.80 23.98
C GLN A 42 5.03 -11.75 24.20
N GLN A 43 4.37 -12.21 23.13
CA GLN A 43 3.26 -13.18 23.24
C GLN A 43 3.72 -14.53 23.84
N LYS A 44 4.93 -14.99 23.49
CA LYS A 44 5.51 -16.19 24.11
C LYS A 44 5.70 -16.02 25.62
N ALA A 45 6.24 -14.87 26.03
CA ALA A 45 6.45 -14.58 27.45
C ALA A 45 5.13 -14.57 28.21
N GLU A 46 4.10 -13.87 27.69
CA GLU A 46 2.76 -13.85 28.28
C GLU A 46 2.14 -15.25 28.38
N ASP A 47 2.28 -16.08 27.34
CA ASP A 47 1.75 -17.44 27.33
C ASP A 47 2.48 -18.33 28.35
N ILE A 48 3.79 -18.17 28.51
CA ILE A 48 4.57 -18.90 29.54
C ILE A 48 4.14 -18.47 30.94
N GLU A 49 3.96 -17.18 31.20
CA GLU A 49 3.47 -16.66 32.48
C GLU A 49 2.08 -17.22 32.83
N ARG A 50 1.17 -17.30 31.83
CA ARG A 50 -0.17 -17.88 32.02
C ARG A 50 -0.16 -19.38 32.40
N LEU A 51 0.88 -20.11 32.02
CA LEU A 51 1.02 -21.50 32.39
C LEU A 51 1.24 -21.69 33.91
N GLY A 52 1.93 -20.73 34.54
CA GLY A 52 2.22 -20.78 35.98
C GLY A 52 2.81 -22.12 36.43
N ALA A 53 2.19 -22.77 37.40
CA ALA A 53 2.59 -24.09 37.88
C ALA A 53 2.34 -25.25 36.89
N ASN A 54 1.59 -25.01 35.78
CA ASN A 54 1.27 -26.02 34.77
C ASN A 54 2.29 -26.08 33.63
N VAL A 55 3.49 -25.56 33.85
CA VAL A 55 4.60 -25.58 32.87
C VAL A 55 5.06 -27.03 32.72
N THR A 56 5.06 -27.53 31.44
CA THR A 56 5.67 -28.79 31.04
C THR A 56 6.67 -28.55 29.93
N HIS A 57 7.60 -29.46 29.74
CA HIS A 57 8.59 -29.37 28.67
C HIS A 57 7.93 -29.28 27.28
N GLU A 58 6.87 -30.08 27.04
CA GLU A 58 6.12 -30.07 25.76
C GLU A 58 5.48 -28.70 25.50
N LYS A 59 4.79 -28.12 26.50
CA LYS A 59 4.15 -26.79 26.36
C LYS A 59 5.16 -25.69 26.12
N LEU A 60 6.30 -25.71 26.85
CA LEU A 60 7.38 -24.77 26.61
C LEU A 60 7.95 -24.92 25.22
N HIS A 61 8.23 -26.14 24.77
CA HIS A 61 8.73 -26.42 23.44
C HIS A 61 7.74 -25.94 22.35
N GLU A 62 6.44 -26.15 22.55
CA GLU A 62 5.41 -25.66 21.62
C GLU A 62 5.42 -24.13 21.52
N ILE A 63 5.44 -23.40 22.64
CA ILE A 63 5.45 -21.94 22.66
C ILE A 63 6.75 -21.41 22.05
N LEU A 64 7.89 -21.93 22.46
CA LEU A 64 9.21 -21.44 22.01
C LEU A 64 9.51 -21.77 20.54
N SER A 65 8.93 -22.84 20.01
CA SER A 65 9.09 -23.24 18.60
C SER A 65 8.29 -22.39 17.61
N ARG A 66 7.40 -21.53 18.07
CA ARG A 66 6.65 -20.61 17.19
C ARG A 66 7.61 -19.66 16.46
N ARG A 67 7.44 -19.55 15.14
CA ARG A 67 8.29 -18.73 14.27
C ARG A 67 7.48 -18.04 13.21
N ILE A 68 7.95 -16.91 12.76
CA ILE A 68 7.46 -16.23 11.56
C ILE A 68 8.02 -16.97 10.35
N ARG A 69 7.19 -17.24 9.36
CA ARG A 69 7.62 -17.79 8.07
C ARG A 69 8.00 -16.65 7.15
N ALA A 70 9.28 -16.43 7.02
CA ALA A 70 9.89 -15.40 6.17
C ALA A 70 10.53 -16.09 4.96
N GLU A 71 10.05 -15.78 3.74
CA GLU A 71 10.49 -16.44 2.52
C GLU A 71 10.80 -15.41 1.44
N LYS A 72 11.81 -15.67 0.62
CA LYS A 72 12.05 -14.89 -0.59
C LYS A 72 11.14 -15.43 -1.70
N VAL A 73 9.92 -14.91 -1.74
CA VAL A 73 8.86 -15.40 -2.64
C VAL A 73 9.06 -14.90 -4.07
N ALA A 74 9.52 -13.66 -4.24
CA ALA A 74 9.72 -13.04 -5.54
C ALA A 74 11.18 -12.68 -5.79
N TRP A 75 11.60 -12.81 -7.05
CA TRP A 75 12.92 -12.43 -7.54
C TRP A 75 12.77 -11.45 -8.68
N LYS A 76 13.64 -10.47 -8.77
CA LYS A 76 13.70 -9.53 -9.88
C LYS A 76 14.99 -9.74 -10.66
N ASP A 77 14.90 -9.87 -11.98
CA ASP A 77 16.10 -9.87 -12.81
C ASP A 77 16.69 -8.45 -12.85
N ILE A 78 17.92 -8.33 -12.32
CA ILE A 78 18.64 -7.05 -12.19
C ILE A 78 18.97 -6.44 -13.56
N LYS A 79 19.07 -7.25 -14.62
CA LYS A 79 19.44 -6.80 -15.97
C LYS A 79 18.27 -6.17 -16.72
N MET A 80 17.03 -6.42 -16.32
CA MET A 80 15.84 -5.88 -16.98
C MET A 80 15.29 -4.65 -16.24
N ARG A 81 15.42 -3.47 -16.85
CA ARG A 81 14.84 -2.21 -16.35
C ARG A 81 13.54 -1.90 -17.10
N THR A 82 12.40 -2.14 -16.47
CA THR A 82 11.06 -1.99 -17.08
C THR A 82 10.68 -0.57 -17.47
N PHE A 83 11.33 0.46 -16.90
CA PHE A 83 10.99 1.86 -17.18
C PHE A 83 11.75 2.46 -18.38
N ILE A 84 12.60 1.69 -19.06
CA ILE A 84 13.32 2.14 -20.27
C ILE A 84 12.55 1.77 -21.55
N ALA A 85 11.52 0.92 -21.48
CA ALA A 85 10.76 0.51 -22.65
C ALA A 85 9.56 1.44 -22.91
N GLU A 86 9.39 1.87 -24.15
CA GLU A 86 8.26 2.68 -24.59
C GLU A 86 7.05 1.81 -25.00
N GLY A 87 5.83 2.25 -24.64
CA GLY A 87 4.59 1.73 -25.19
C GLY A 87 4.19 0.31 -24.72
N ASN A 88 3.50 -0.44 -25.57
CA ASN A 88 2.93 -1.77 -25.32
C ASN A 88 3.94 -2.85 -24.89
N SER A 89 5.23 -2.67 -25.22
CA SER A 89 6.30 -3.58 -24.80
C SER A 89 6.55 -3.57 -23.27
N ARG A 90 6.09 -2.53 -22.55
CA ARG A 90 6.20 -2.47 -21.07
C ARG A 90 5.45 -3.58 -20.36
N ASN A 91 4.27 -3.93 -20.84
CA ASN A 91 3.41 -4.94 -20.18
C ASN A 91 3.98 -6.35 -20.35
N ASP A 92 4.49 -6.65 -21.53
CA ASP A 92 5.12 -7.96 -21.81
C ASP A 92 6.46 -8.10 -21.06
N LEU A 93 7.27 -7.03 -21.00
CA LEU A 93 8.52 -7.01 -20.24
C LEU A 93 8.27 -7.12 -18.73
N ALA A 94 7.22 -6.46 -18.21
CA ALA A 94 6.88 -6.51 -16.80
C ALA A 94 6.52 -7.93 -16.33
N ALA A 95 5.91 -8.75 -17.19
CA ALA A 95 5.58 -10.15 -16.91
C ALA A 95 6.81 -11.06 -16.79
N HIS A 96 7.94 -10.69 -17.39
CA HIS A 96 9.18 -11.50 -17.42
C HIS A 96 10.27 -11.00 -16.45
N VAL A 97 10.07 -9.86 -15.79
CA VAL A 97 11.09 -9.27 -14.88
C VAL A 97 11.09 -9.93 -13.51
N TYR A 98 9.96 -10.50 -13.12
CA TYR A 98 9.83 -11.14 -11.81
C TYR A 98 9.64 -12.65 -11.95
N ASP A 99 10.31 -13.40 -11.10
CA ASP A 99 10.16 -14.84 -10.95
C ASP A 99 9.73 -15.18 -9.50
N ILE A 100 9.18 -16.37 -9.28
CA ILE A 100 8.65 -16.82 -8.00
C ILE A 100 9.30 -18.11 -7.52
N THR A 101 9.42 -18.24 -6.20
CA THR A 101 9.89 -19.48 -5.57
C THR A 101 8.71 -20.41 -5.30
N TYR A 102 8.55 -21.43 -6.14
CA TYR A 102 7.56 -22.47 -5.93
C TYR A 102 7.83 -23.26 -4.64
N GLY A 103 6.76 -23.70 -3.97
CA GLY A 103 6.86 -24.45 -2.71
C GLY A 103 7.01 -23.58 -1.45
N SER A 104 7.22 -22.26 -1.58
CA SER A 104 7.26 -21.32 -0.46
C SER A 104 5.90 -21.12 0.19
N VAL A 105 4.83 -21.25 -0.57
CA VAL A 105 3.43 -21.08 -0.16
C VAL A 105 2.66 -22.40 -0.33
N ARG A 106 1.86 -22.80 0.67
CA ARG A 106 0.95 -23.94 0.57
C ARG A 106 -0.34 -23.48 -0.11
N PRO A 107 -0.68 -24.00 -1.31
CA PRO A 107 -1.86 -23.60 -2.06
C PRO A 107 -3.16 -23.75 -1.24
N GLY A 108 -4.04 -22.77 -1.29
CA GLY A 108 -5.34 -22.75 -0.60
C GLY A 108 -5.28 -22.67 0.92
N VAL A 109 -4.09 -22.73 1.54
CA VAL A 109 -3.90 -22.76 2.99
C VAL A 109 -3.25 -21.50 3.51
N ASP A 110 -2.14 -21.08 2.90
CA ASP A 110 -1.35 -19.95 3.39
C ASP A 110 -1.86 -18.62 2.88
N ASN A 111 -1.84 -17.62 3.74
CA ASN A 111 -1.90 -16.22 3.34
C ASN A 111 -0.50 -15.79 2.92
N LEU A 112 -0.40 -15.05 1.83
CA LEU A 112 0.85 -14.45 1.36
C LEU A 112 0.83 -12.97 1.68
N VAL A 113 1.75 -12.50 2.52
CA VAL A 113 1.96 -11.09 2.85
C VAL A 113 3.24 -10.62 2.18
N VAL A 114 3.14 -9.60 1.35
CA VAL A 114 4.30 -9.01 0.67
C VAL A 114 4.36 -7.53 0.93
N ILE A 115 5.55 -7.05 1.29
CA ILE A 115 5.78 -5.62 1.49
C ILE A 115 6.34 -4.97 0.23
N ASP A 116 5.84 -3.77 -0.08
CA ASP A 116 6.35 -2.86 -1.09
C ASP A 116 6.80 -1.54 -0.43
N ASP A 117 7.66 -0.77 -1.09
CA ASP A 117 8.10 0.53 -0.60
C ASP A 117 6.98 1.58 -0.69
N SER A 118 6.31 1.66 -1.84
CA SER A 118 5.19 2.57 -2.05
C SER A 118 4.28 2.11 -3.20
N ILE A 119 3.00 2.41 -3.10
CA ILE A 119 2.04 2.14 -4.17
C ILE A 119 1.52 3.48 -4.69
N VAL A 120 2.07 3.94 -5.81
CA VAL A 120 1.69 5.22 -6.44
C VAL A 120 0.66 5.00 -7.54
N ARG A 121 1.07 4.40 -8.66
CA ARG A 121 0.21 4.13 -9.83
C ARG A 121 -0.44 2.74 -9.77
N GLY A 122 0.23 1.80 -9.12
CA GLY A 122 -0.21 0.41 -8.99
C GLY A 122 -0.05 -0.44 -10.26
N THR A 123 0.47 0.10 -11.36
CA THR A 123 0.57 -0.61 -12.64
C THR A 123 1.42 -1.88 -12.53
N THR A 124 2.64 -1.77 -11.99
CA THR A 124 3.54 -2.93 -11.78
C THR A 124 2.90 -3.97 -10.87
N LEU A 125 2.22 -3.50 -9.81
CA LEU A 125 1.53 -4.38 -8.87
C LEU A 125 0.43 -5.18 -9.58
N ARG A 126 -0.41 -4.52 -10.37
CA ARG A 126 -1.51 -5.14 -11.12
C ARG A 126 -1.02 -6.06 -12.23
N GLU A 127 -0.15 -5.56 -13.11
CA GLU A 127 0.18 -6.26 -14.36
C GLU A 127 1.19 -7.38 -14.17
N SER A 128 2.01 -7.31 -13.11
CA SER A 128 3.07 -8.29 -12.86
C SER A 128 2.91 -9.00 -11.52
N ILE A 129 3.03 -8.27 -10.42
CA ILE A 129 3.25 -8.85 -9.09
C ILE A 129 2.06 -9.71 -8.64
N ILE A 130 0.84 -9.19 -8.71
CA ILE A 130 -0.37 -9.93 -8.29
C ILE A 130 -0.54 -11.17 -9.17
N ARG A 131 -0.36 -11.05 -10.49
CA ARG A 131 -0.49 -12.18 -11.43
C ARG A 131 0.47 -13.31 -11.15
N ILE A 132 1.75 -12.99 -10.89
CA ILE A 132 2.73 -14.04 -10.60
C ILE A 132 2.53 -14.66 -9.21
N MET A 133 2.10 -13.86 -8.21
CA MET A 133 1.81 -14.37 -6.88
C MET A 133 0.57 -15.25 -6.84
N ASP A 134 -0.44 -14.96 -7.67
CA ASP A 134 -1.64 -15.78 -7.81
C ASP A 134 -1.31 -17.20 -8.32
N ARG A 135 -0.21 -17.40 -9.07
CA ARG A 135 0.28 -18.73 -9.51
C ARG A 135 0.70 -19.64 -8.34
N LEU A 136 0.96 -19.09 -7.17
CA LEU A 136 1.22 -19.86 -5.95
C LEU A 136 -0.07 -20.34 -5.28
N HIS A 137 -1.23 -19.89 -5.78
CA HIS A 137 -2.56 -20.17 -5.25
C HIS A 137 -2.69 -19.95 -3.75
N PRO A 138 -2.24 -18.79 -3.20
CA PRO A 138 -2.43 -18.51 -1.80
C PRO A 138 -3.92 -18.37 -1.49
N ARG A 139 -4.30 -18.60 -0.24
CA ARG A 139 -5.67 -18.32 0.21
C ARG A 139 -6.01 -16.84 0.06
N ARG A 140 -5.02 -15.96 0.31
CA ARG A 140 -5.14 -14.51 0.28
C ARG A 140 -3.79 -13.88 -0.01
N ILE A 141 -3.80 -12.78 -0.77
CA ILE A 141 -2.63 -11.90 -0.96
C ILE A 141 -2.86 -10.62 -0.17
N VAL A 142 -1.92 -10.26 0.68
CA VAL A 142 -1.91 -8.99 1.41
C VAL A 142 -0.69 -8.20 0.97
N VAL A 143 -0.90 -7.08 0.31
CA VAL A 143 0.17 -6.16 -0.06
C VAL A 143 0.28 -5.10 1.02
N VAL A 144 1.45 -4.98 1.61
CA VAL A 144 1.76 -3.98 2.65
C VAL A 144 2.62 -2.89 2.03
N SER A 145 2.17 -1.65 2.07
CA SER A 145 3.01 -0.49 1.72
C SER A 145 3.73 0.03 2.94
N SER A 146 5.05 0.19 2.87
CA SER A 146 5.83 0.78 3.95
C SER A 146 5.67 2.30 4.06
N SER A 147 5.09 2.93 3.03
CA SER A 147 4.66 4.32 3.05
C SER A 147 3.15 4.44 3.27
N PRO A 148 2.64 5.59 3.75
CA PRO A 148 1.22 5.93 3.67
C PRO A 148 0.71 6.02 2.22
N GLN A 149 -0.60 6.14 2.05
CA GLN A 149 -1.22 6.34 0.73
C GLN A 149 -0.72 7.62 0.08
N VAL A 150 -0.12 7.52 -1.12
CA VAL A 150 0.27 8.69 -1.91
C VAL A 150 -0.98 9.29 -2.54
N ARG A 151 -1.42 10.43 -2.00
CA ARG A 151 -2.69 11.09 -2.34
C ARG A 151 -2.51 12.38 -3.13
N TYR A 152 -1.36 13.05 -2.96
CA TYR A 152 -1.13 14.39 -3.49
C TYR A 152 0.16 14.42 -4.33
N PRO A 153 0.19 15.25 -5.39
CA PRO A 153 1.38 15.42 -6.22
C PRO A 153 2.59 15.92 -5.45
N ASP A 154 3.78 15.54 -5.92
CA ASP A 154 5.03 16.16 -5.52
C ASP A 154 5.48 17.18 -6.57
N TYR A 155 5.98 18.32 -6.09
CA TYR A 155 6.45 19.42 -6.93
C TYR A 155 7.88 19.85 -6.56
N TYR A 156 8.58 19.04 -5.75
CA TYR A 156 9.89 19.39 -5.20
C TYR A 156 11.05 18.53 -5.73
N GLY A 157 10.80 17.68 -6.73
CA GLY A 157 11.86 16.95 -7.38
C GLY A 157 11.56 15.53 -7.84
N ILE A 158 10.38 14.99 -7.52
CA ILE A 158 9.95 13.66 -7.98
C ILE A 158 8.93 13.85 -9.11
N ASP A 159 8.99 13.02 -10.15
CA ASP A 159 8.00 13.02 -11.24
C ASP A 159 6.67 12.40 -10.78
N MET A 160 5.93 13.16 -9.98
CA MET A 160 4.60 12.82 -9.47
C MET A 160 3.64 14.00 -9.57
N ALA A 161 3.63 14.70 -10.71
CA ALA A 161 2.82 15.90 -10.90
C ALA A 161 1.37 15.61 -11.32
N HIS A 162 1.10 14.43 -11.88
CA HIS A 162 -0.20 14.05 -12.45
C HIS A 162 -1.03 13.21 -11.46
N MET A 163 -1.98 13.87 -10.77
CA MET A 163 -2.77 13.19 -9.74
C MET A 163 -3.69 12.09 -10.30
N GLU A 164 -4.12 12.19 -11.54
CA GLU A 164 -4.92 11.17 -12.25
C GLU A 164 -4.19 9.83 -12.40
N GLU A 165 -2.86 9.82 -12.26
CA GLU A 165 -2.07 8.60 -12.28
C GLU A 165 -2.06 7.87 -10.92
N PHE A 166 -2.40 8.57 -9.83
CA PHE A 166 -2.37 7.98 -8.49
C PHE A 166 -3.56 7.06 -8.27
N ILE A 167 -3.27 5.81 -7.90
CA ILE A 167 -4.33 4.84 -7.64
C ILE A 167 -5.23 5.26 -6.47
N ALA A 168 -4.68 5.91 -5.43
CA ALA A 168 -5.46 6.43 -4.30
C ALA A 168 -6.42 7.55 -4.72
N PHE A 169 -5.99 8.44 -5.61
CA PHE A 169 -6.86 9.48 -6.17
C PHE A 169 -7.98 8.88 -7.02
N ARG A 170 -7.63 7.97 -7.93
CA ARG A 170 -8.61 7.27 -8.76
C ARG A 170 -9.64 6.51 -7.91
N ALA A 171 -9.19 5.82 -6.86
CA ALA A 171 -10.07 5.12 -5.92
C ALA A 171 -11.03 6.08 -5.21
N ALA A 172 -10.55 7.24 -4.76
CA ALA A 172 -11.41 8.26 -4.16
C ALA A 172 -12.46 8.79 -5.15
N ILE A 173 -12.09 9.05 -6.41
CA ILE A 173 -13.04 9.48 -7.46
C ILE A 173 -14.12 8.41 -7.71
N GLU A 174 -13.74 7.13 -7.81
CA GLU A 174 -14.72 6.04 -7.98
C GLU A 174 -15.64 5.91 -6.76
N LEU A 175 -15.13 6.05 -5.54
CA LEU A 175 -15.93 6.06 -4.32
C LEU A 175 -16.94 7.23 -4.29
N HIS A 176 -16.59 8.40 -4.82
CA HIS A 176 -17.54 9.51 -4.96
C HIS A 176 -18.72 9.13 -5.85
N LYS A 177 -18.48 8.43 -6.97
CA LYS A 177 -19.49 7.93 -7.88
C LYS A 177 -20.36 6.87 -7.22
N GLU A 178 -19.76 5.85 -6.64
CA GLU A 178 -20.46 4.73 -6.02
C GLU A 178 -21.35 5.15 -4.85
N ARG A 179 -20.93 6.17 -4.09
CA ARG A 179 -21.72 6.71 -2.98
C ARG A 179 -22.72 7.80 -3.41
N GLY A 180 -22.78 8.14 -4.69
CA GLY A 180 -23.69 9.17 -5.22
C GLY A 180 -23.41 10.57 -4.70
N ILE A 181 -22.14 10.88 -4.37
CA ILE A 181 -21.72 12.18 -3.81
C ILE A 181 -20.84 12.98 -4.78
N GLU A 182 -20.93 12.72 -6.07
CA GLU A 182 -20.14 13.38 -7.13
C GLU A 182 -20.29 14.91 -7.13
N ALA A 183 -21.45 15.44 -6.73
CA ALA A 183 -21.66 16.89 -6.59
C ALA A 183 -20.61 17.57 -5.68
N ARG A 184 -19.98 16.85 -4.75
CA ARG A 184 -18.87 17.39 -3.94
C ARG A 184 -17.67 17.74 -4.81
N LEU A 185 -17.38 16.97 -5.85
CA LEU A 185 -16.27 17.23 -6.77
C LEU A 185 -16.49 18.54 -7.53
N ASP A 186 -17.75 18.86 -7.91
CA ASP A 186 -18.10 20.14 -8.52
C ASP A 186 -17.79 21.31 -7.56
N VAL A 187 -18.15 21.16 -6.29
CA VAL A 187 -17.90 22.18 -5.27
C VAL A 187 -16.38 22.37 -5.05
N ILE A 188 -15.62 21.28 -4.94
CA ILE A 188 -14.16 21.31 -4.78
C ILE A 188 -13.52 22.00 -6.00
N TYR A 189 -13.95 21.66 -7.21
CA TYR A 189 -13.50 22.31 -8.43
C TYR A 189 -13.72 23.81 -8.40
N GLN A 190 -14.94 24.28 -8.06
CA GLN A 190 -15.23 25.70 -7.98
C GLN A 190 -14.34 26.42 -6.93
N ARG A 191 -14.13 25.79 -5.78
CA ARG A 191 -13.24 26.32 -4.73
C ARG A 191 -11.78 26.41 -5.20
N CYS A 192 -11.25 25.37 -5.84
CA CYS A 192 -9.90 25.37 -6.40
C CYS A 192 -9.76 26.45 -7.46
N LYS A 193 -10.72 26.51 -8.42
CA LYS A 193 -10.71 27.47 -9.53
C LYS A 193 -10.75 28.91 -9.05
N ALA A 194 -11.55 29.24 -8.03
CA ALA A 194 -11.66 30.56 -7.45
C ALA A 194 -10.32 31.08 -6.85
N GLN A 195 -9.41 30.16 -6.48
CA GLN A 195 -8.13 30.53 -5.87
C GLN A 195 -6.96 30.66 -6.85
N LEU A 196 -7.13 30.31 -8.12
CA LEU A 196 -6.02 30.31 -9.10
C LEU A 196 -5.34 31.68 -9.23
N ASN A 197 -6.10 32.77 -9.08
CA ASN A 197 -5.62 34.13 -9.20
C ASN A 197 -5.27 34.79 -7.84
N LEU A 198 -5.42 34.09 -6.73
CA LEU A 198 -5.04 34.62 -5.41
C LEU A 198 -3.52 34.64 -5.23
N PRO A 199 -3.00 35.56 -4.40
CA PRO A 199 -1.63 35.45 -3.89
C PRO A 199 -1.42 34.08 -3.25
N LYS A 200 -0.27 33.45 -3.54
CA LYS A 200 0.02 32.06 -3.09
C LYS A 200 -0.11 31.86 -1.58
N GLU A 201 0.15 32.90 -0.80
CA GLU A 201 0.07 32.90 0.67
C GLU A 201 -1.38 32.79 1.18
N GLN A 202 -2.39 33.07 0.35
CA GLN A 202 -3.81 32.98 0.67
C GLN A 202 -4.45 31.69 0.16
N VAL A 203 -3.70 30.89 -0.60
CA VAL A 203 -4.24 29.67 -1.23
C VAL A 203 -4.31 28.53 -0.22
N VAL A 204 -5.49 27.92 -0.10
CA VAL A 204 -5.77 26.73 0.72
C VAL A 204 -5.86 25.49 -0.17
N ASN A 205 -5.33 24.36 0.27
CA ASN A 205 -5.44 23.09 -0.44
C ASN A 205 -6.85 22.51 -0.25
N TYR A 206 -7.76 22.76 -1.19
CA TYR A 206 -9.11 22.17 -1.21
C TYR A 206 -9.18 20.77 -1.78
N VAL A 207 -8.10 20.27 -2.39
CA VAL A 207 -8.06 18.89 -2.88
C VAL A 207 -8.12 17.87 -1.73
N ARG A 208 -7.82 18.29 -0.51
CA ARG A 208 -8.02 17.48 0.70
C ARG A 208 -9.47 17.04 0.89
N ASP A 209 -10.43 17.87 0.48
CA ASP A 209 -11.86 17.59 0.58
C ASP A 209 -12.31 16.44 -0.29
N VAL A 210 -11.50 16.02 -1.29
CA VAL A 210 -11.73 14.80 -2.10
C VAL A 210 -11.69 13.55 -1.25
N TYR A 211 -10.81 13.51 -0.25
CA TYR A 211 -10.60 12.34 0.59
C TYR A 211 -11.37 12.37 1.91
N GLU A 212 -11.90 13.53 2.29
CA GLU A 212 -12.57 13.75 3.58
C GLU A 212 -13.75 12.80 3.86
N PRO A 213 -14.59 12.39 2.87
CA PRO A 213 -15.70 11.48 3.12
C PRO A 213 -15.28 10.01 3.36
N PHE A 214 -14.02 9.67 3.22
CA PHE A 214 -13.53 8.30 3.21
C PHE A 214 -12.47 8.05 4.27
N THR A 215 -12.52 6.88 4.87
CA THR A 215 -11.42 6.37 5.69
C THR A 215 -10.26 5.91 4.80
N SER A 216 -9.07 5.72 5.39
CA SER A 216 -7.95 5.11 4.65
C SER A 216 -8.25 3.67 4.24
N GLU A 217 -9.06 2.97 5.02
CA GLU A 217 -9.54 1.62 4.77
C GLU A 217 -10.47 1.59 3.56
N ASP A 218 -11.47 2.49 3.47
CA ASP A 218 -12.36 2.60 2.30
C ASP A 218 -11.56 2.73 1.00
N ILE A 219 -10.55 3.63 1.02
CA ILE A 219 -9.69 3.86 -0.15
C ILE A 219 -8.85 2.62 -0.45
N SER A 220 -8.27 1.96 0.57
CA SER A 220 -7.46 0.75 0.38
C SER A 220 -8.27 -0.43 -0.19
N GLU A 221 -9.52 -0.60 0.25
CA GLU A 221 -10.44 -1.62 -0.27
C GLU A 221 -10.76 -1.35 -1.74
N LYS A 222 -11.10 -0.10 -2.10
CA LYS A 222 -11.34 0.28 -3.49
C LYS A 222 -10.10 0.11 -4.35
N MET A 223 -8.92 0.46 -3.85
CA MET A 223 -7.67 0.22 -4.56
C MET A 223 -7.41 -1.27 -4.79
N ALA A 224 -7.67 -2.13 -3.80
CA ALA A 224 -7.51 -3.58 -3.95
C ALA A 224 -8.45 -4.14 -5.03
N GLU A 225 -9.68 -3.63 -5.12
CA GLU A 225 -10.62 -3.97 -6.19
C GLU A 225 -10.09 -3.54 -7.57
N MET A 226 -9.66 -2.28 -7.71
CA MET A 226 -9.16 -1.72 -8.97
C MET A 226 -7.85 -2.36 -9.45
N LEU A 227 -7.03 -2.83 -8.51
CA LEU A 227 -5.75 -3.47 -8.80
C LEU A 227 -5.86 -4.97 -9.04
N ARG A 228 -7.03 -5.58 -8.85
CA ARG A 228 -7.24 -6.99 -9.16
C ARG A 228 -7.21 -7.21 -10.68
N PRO A 229 -6.25 -8.00 -11.19
CA PRO A 229 -6.21 -8.31 -12.61
C PRO A 229 -7.36 -9.23 -13.01
N GLU A 230 -7.76 -9.15 -14.27
CA GLU A 230 -8.71 -10.11 -14.83
C GLU A 230 -8.16 -11.55 -14.74
N GLY A 231 -9.02 -12.48 -14.35
CA GLY A 231 -8.67 -13.90 -14.17
C GLY A 231 -8.06 -14.23 -12.80
N VAL A 232 -7.70 -13.26 -11.97
CA VAL A 232 -7.23 -13.49 -10.59
C VAL A 232 -8.43 -13.67 -9.66
N THR A 233 -8.51 -14.84 -9.02
CA THR A 233 -9.58 -15.20 -8.08
C THR A 233 -9.18 -15.06 -6.62
N THR A 234 -7.89 -15.02 -6.32
CA THR A 234 -7.37 -14.83 -4.97
C THR A 234 -7.84 -13.51 -4.37
N GLU A 235 -8.26 -13.54 -3.11
CA GLU A 235 -8.64 -12.35 -2.36
C GLU A 235 -7.42 -11.44 -2.14
N ILE A 236 -7.55 -10.15 -2.46
CA ILE A 236 -6.47 -9.17 -2.37
C ILE A 236 -6.81 -8.13 -1.33
N HIS A 237 -5.87 -7.84 -0.43
CA HIS A 237 -5.95 -6.74 0.53
C HIS A 237 -4.73 -5.85 0.39
N ILE A 238 -4.92 -4.55 0.65
CA ILE A 238 -3.83 -3.58 0.70
C ILE A 238 -3.83 -2.92 2.07
N VAL A 239 -2.67 -2.90 2.72
CA VAL A 239 -2.45 -2.30 4.03
C VAL A 239 -1.36 -1.25 3.91
N TYR A 240 -1.62 -0.07 4.41
CA TYR A 240 -0.68 1.04 4.38
C TYR A 240 -0.12 1.36 5.77
N GLN A 241 1.09 1.89 5.79
CA GLN A 241 1.61 2.59 6.96
C GLN A 241 0.71 3.78 7.26
N SER A 242 0.48 4.06 8.54
CA SER A 242 -0.22 5.30 8.93
C SER A 242 0.75 6.48 8.93
N ILE A 243 0.21 7.71 8.73
CA ILE A 243 1.00 8.95 8.82
C ILE A 243 1.59 9.09 10.23
N GLU A 244 0.81 8.78 11.26
CA GLU A 244 1.26 8.81 12.67
C GLU A 244 2.38 7.80 12.93
N GLY A 245 2.27 6.60 12.34
CA GLY A 245 3.31 5.58 12.42
C GLY A 245 4.60 6.00 11.71
N LEU A 246 4.47 6.66 10.55
CA LEU A 246 5.61 7.23 9.83
C LEU A 246 6.32 8.30 10.66
N HIS A 247 5.58 9.25 11.26
CA HIS A 247 6.17 10.30 12.11
C HIS A 247 6.86 9.74 13.35
N LYS A 248 6.32 8.65 13.94
CA LYS A 248 7.00 7.95 15.05
C LYS A 248 8.31 7.29 14.61
N ALA A 249 8.33 6.70 13.42
CA ALA A 249 9.51 6.04 12.87
C ALA A 249 10.58 7.05 12.39
N CYS A 250 10.15 8.20 11.86
CA CYS A 250 11.00 9.23 11.28
C CYS A 250 10.75 10.61 11.92
N PRO A 251 11.00 10.80 13.23
CA PRO A 251 10.59 12.02 13.97
C PRO A 251 11.32 13.28 13.52
N HIS A 252 12.45 13.15 12.83
CA HIS A 252 13.26 14.26 12.32
C HIS A 252 13.02 14.58 10.84
N SER A 253 12.07 13.88 10.19
CA SER A 253 11.76 14.06 8.77
C SER A 253 10.28 14.43 8.59
N PRO A 254 9.92 15.72 8.67
CA PRO A 254 8.52 16.16 8.67
C PRO A 254 7.86 16.17 7.29
N GLY A 255 8.57 15.76 6.22
CA GLY A 255 8.09 15.78 4.84
C GLY A 255 7.04 14.71 4.58
N ASP A 256 5.75 15.08 4.68
CA ASP A 256 4.62 14.18 4.48
C ASP A 256 3.56 14.71 3.50
N TRP A 257 3.84 15.80 2.78
CA TRP A 257 2.86 16.53 1.96
C TRP A 257 2.14 15.70 0.91
N TYR A 258 2.80 14.72 0.32
CA TYR A 258 2.17 13.82 -0.66
C TYR A 258 1.27 12.75 -0.02
N PHE A 259 1.29 12.61 1.30
CA PHE A 259 0.35 11.78 2.08
C PHE A 259 -0.75 12.62 2.73
N SER A 260 -0.36 13.71 3.40
CA SER A 260 -1.24 14.56 4.21
C SER A 260 -1.88 15.73 3.45
N GLY A 261 -1.24 16.18 2.37
CA GLY A 261 -1.60 17.41 1.65
C GLY A 261 -1.15 18.69 2.36
N HIS A 262 -0.31 18.57 3.39
CA HIS A 262 0.26 19.73 4.09
C HIS A 262 1.58 20.16 3.43
N TYR A 263 1.46 20.92 2.37
CA TYR A 263 2.64 21.38 1.63
C TYR A 263 3.50 22.34 2.46
N PRO A 264 4.84 22.22 2.39
CA PRO A 264 5.77 23.05 3.16
C PRO A 264 5.82 24.50 2.68
N THR A 265 5.28 24.78 1.49
CA THR A 265 5.23 26.12 0.90
C THR A 265 3.83 26.44 0.37
N PRO A 266 3.39 27.71 0.41
CA PRO A 266 2.12 28.14 -0.19
C PRO A 266 2.00 27.82 -1.68
N GLY A 267 3.13 27.78 -2.40
CA GLY A 267 3.18 27.39 -3.81
C GLY A 267 2.71 25.96 -4.06
N GLY A 268 2.94 25.03 -3.13
CA GLY A 268 2.45 23.67 -3.22
C GLY A 268 0.92 23.62 -3.20
N ASN A 269 0.26 24.36 -2.31
CA ASN A 269 -1.21 24.44 -2.29
C ASN A 269 -1.79 24.96 -3.60
N LYS A 270 -1.14 25.96 -4.22
CA LYS A 270 -1.56 26.49 -5.52
C LYS A 270 -1.45 25.42 -6.60
N ARG A 271 -0.33 24.73 -6.67
CA ARG A 271 -0.05 23.71 -7.66
C ARG A 271 -1.00 22.51 -7.57
N VAL A 272 -1.33 22.05 -6.38
CA VAL A 272 -2.27 20.92 -6.23
C VAL A 272 -3.69 21.30 -6.64
N ASN A 273 -4.13 22.55 -6.36
CA ASN A 273 -5.40 23.04 -6.84
C ASN A 273 -5.42 23.18 -8.38
N GLU A 274 -4.33 23.67 -9.01
CA GLU A 274 -4.18 23.72 -10.46
C GLU A 274 -4.26 22.31 -11.08
N ALA A 275 -3.58 21.32 -10.48
CA ALA A 275 -3.61 19.95 -10.95
C ALA A 275 -5.03 19.35 -10.88
N PHE A 276 -5.78 19.63 -9.81
CA PHE A 276 -7.16 19.17 -9.71
C PHE A 276 -8.10 19.86 -10.72
N VAL A 277 -7.94 21.16 -10.95
CA VAL A 277 -8.70 21.89 -11.99
C VAL A 277 -8.44 21.29 -13.36
N ASN A 278 -7.16 21.06 -13.70
CA ASN A 278 -6.79 20.45 -14.97
C ASN A 278 -7.38 19.03 -15.14
N PHE A 279 -7.32 18.19 -14.09
CA PHE A 279 -7.95 16.88 -14.09
C PHE A 279 -9.46 16.99 -14.33
N TYR A 280 -10.13 17.87 -13.60
CA TYR A 280 -11.57 18.03 -13.67
C TYR A 280 -12.04 18.48 -15.07
N GLU A 281 -11.36 19.48 -15.67
CA GLU A 281 -11.71 20.02 -16.98
C GLU A 281 -11.38 19.06 -18.13
N ASN A 282 -10.22 18.39 -18.09
CA ASN A 282 -9.70 17.62 -19.21
C ASN A 282 -10.01 16.12 -19.15
N SER A 283 -10.18 15.56 -17.96
CA SER A 283 -10.32 14.10 -17.79
C SER A 283 -11.63 13.65 -17.17
N TYR A 284 -12.24 14.48 -16.32
CA TYR A 284 -13.47 14.11 -15.60
C TYR A 284 -14.76 14.52 -16.32
N LYS A 285 -14.86 15.77 -16.76
CA LYS A 285 -16.05 16.30 -17.46
C LYS A 285 -16.11 15.97 -18.95
N THR A 286 -14.99 15.57 -19.56
CA THR A 286 -14.91 15.26 -21.00
C THR A 286 -15.34 13.81 -21.31
N LYS A 287 -15.60 13.00 -20.30
CA LYS A 287 -16.18 11.65 -20.39
C LYS A 287 -17.68 11.68 -20.10
#